data_09f8b0dc387614502ae3f29f16433cd9
#
_entry.id   09f8b0dc387614502ae3f29f16433cd9
#
_cell.length_a   1.000
_cell.length_b   1.000
_cell.length_c   1.000
_cell.angle_alpha   90.00
_cell.angle_beta   90.00
_cell.angle_gamma   90.00
#
_symmetry.space_group_name_H-M   'P 1'
#
loop_
_entity.id
_entity.type
_entity.pdbx_description
1 polymer ?
#
loop_
_entity_poly.entity_id
_entity_poly.type
_entity_poly.pdbx_seq_one_letter_code
_entity_poly.pdbx_strand_id
1 'polypeptide(L)'
;MKNKDDLTTGLFRMSALIYANNNDGIISSKQICKKVIEDSLIKISTTAIPLSELMLYIQENYGGLSFSYEELENIIDTPKYKEHFDSYIDNDVKMVSLNEKRRITLENLPKVKNLQTYIEEYIANNGIDPNKIEIFRQFFYGVFTTNLSAYKKLLQENYSIDVPDESYSEEDRLLINGFLNSEDPEKNKAIYNFASSALEFCMMTNKKNTTLEFNNLKNKNLYLDTNIIFRAIGLNGED
;
A
#
# COMPACT_ATOMS: atom_id res chain seq x y z
N MET A 1 -9.34 -15.28 -9.30
CA MET A 1 -8.06 -15.27 -8.54
C MET A 1 -7.25 -14.13 -9.11
N LYS A 2 -6.85 -13.11 -8.32
CA LYS A 2 -6.01 -12.01 -8.83
C LYS A 2 -4.61 -12.55 -9.11
N ASN A 3 -4.01 -12.08 -10.21
CA ASN A 3 -2.67 -12.48 -10.60
C ASN A 3 -1.67 -11.95 -9.54
N LYS A 4 -0.62 -12.69 -9.25
CA LYS A 4 0.44 -12.31 -8.30
C LYS A 4 1.12 -11.01 -8.72
N ASP A 5 1.29 -10.81 -10.01
CA ASP A 5 1.91 -9.61 -10.58
C ASP A 5 1.06 -8.36 -10.32
N ASP A 6 -0.27 -8.46 -10.35
CA ASP A 6 -1.18 -7.37 -10.02
C ASP A 6 -1.05 -6.96 -8.55
N LEU A 7 -0.95 -7.95 -7.65
CA LEU A 7 -0.78 -7.71 -6.22
C LEU A 7 0.57 -7.07 -5.91
N THR A 8 1.63 -7.52 -6.55
CA THR A 8 2.98 -6.98 -6.42
C THR A 8 3.00 -5.51 -6.87
N THR A 9 2.45 -5.23 -8.04
CA THR A 9 2.35 -3.85 -8.57
C THR A 9 1.52 -2.96 -7.64
N GLY A 10 0.39 -3.45 -7.15
CA GLY A 10 -0.47 -2.72 -6.22
C GLY A 10 0.25 -2.35 -4.92
N LEU A 11 1.00 -3.28 -4.34
CA LEU A 11 1.80 -3.04 -3.13
C LEU A 11 2.86 -1.95 -3.36
N PHE A 12 3.64 -2.03 -4.45
CA PHE A 12 4.68 -1.04 -4.75
C PHE A 12 4.10 0.36 -4.96
N ARG A 13 2.99 0.47 -5.70
CA ARG A 13 2.30 1.74 -5.92
C ARG A 13 1.75 2.33 -4.61
N MET A 14 1.08 1.51 -3.81
CA MET A 14 0.55 1.98 -2.52
C MET A 14 1.66 2.40 -1.56
N SER A 15 2.75 1.64 -1.48
CA SER A 15 3.90 1.97 -0.65
C SER A 15 4.53 3.31 -1.07
N ALA A 16 4.67 3.56 -2.37
CA ALA A 16 5.18 4.84 -2.87
C ALA A 16 4.30 6.03 -2.45
N LEU A 17 2.97 5.87 -2.47
CA LEU A 17 2.03 6.91 -2.03
C LEU A 17 2.09 7.17 -0.52
N ILE A 18 2.22 6.11 0.28
CA ILE A 18 2.34 6.23 1.71
C ILE A 18 3.63 6.95 2.06
N TYR A 19 4.74 6.58 1.43
CA TYR A 19 6.06 7.13 1.71
C TYR A 19 6.19 8.60 1.30
N ALA A 20 5.67 8.99 0.14
CA ALA A 20 5.77 10.36 -0.37
C ALA A 20 5.19 11.44 0.56
N ASN A 21 4.31 11.03 1.48
CA ASN A 21 3.54 11.97 2.30
C ASN A 21 3.71 11.76 3.81
N ASN A 22 4.62 10.87 4.23
CA ASN A 22 4.80 10.55 5.64
C ASN A 22 6.02 11.24 6.21
N ASN A 23 5.82 12.40 6.79
CA ASN A 23 6.87 12.96 7.64
C ASN A 23 6.82 12.41 9.07
N ASP A 24 5.65 12.03 9.59
CA ASP A 24 5.55 11.62 11.01
C ASP A 24 4.27 10.81 11.30
N GLY A 25 4.26 9.50 11.11
CA GLY A 25 3.22 8.74 11.77
C GLY A 25 2.51 7.63 10.98
N ILE A 26 1.75 6.83 11.68
CA ILE A 26 0.89 5.77 11.14
C ILE A 26 -0.28 6.41 10.40
N ILE A 27 -0.43 6.05 9.15
CA ILE A 27 -1.54 6.52 8.32
C ILE A 27 -2.72 5.57 8.51
N SER A 28 -3.90 6.09 8.78
CA SER A 28 -5.12 5.28 8.84
C SER A 28 -5.50 4.74 7.45
N SER A 29 -6.17 3.58 7.42
CA SER A 29 -6.67 3.00 6.16
C SER A 29 -7.52 4.00 5.36
N LYS A 30 -8.29 4.86 6.03
CA LYS A 30 -9.09 5.92 5.40
C LYS A 30 -8.22 6.98 4.70
N GLN A 31 -7.09 7.34 5.31
CA GLN A 31 -6.12 8.27 4.70
C GLN A 31 -5.40 7.63 3.51
N ILE A 32 -5.09 6.33 3.57
CA ILE A 32 -4.53 5.57 2.44
C ILE A 32 -5.53 5.55 1.29
N CYS A 33 -6.79 5.21 1.55
CA CYS A 33 -7.85 5.24 0.54
C CYS A 33 -7.95 6.62 -0.13
N LYS A 34 -7.95 7.69 0.68
CA LYS A 34 -7.96 9.06 0.15
C LYS A 34 -6.78 9.32 -0.79
N LYS A 35 -5.56 8.90 -0.42
CA LYS A 35 -4.36 9.08 -1.26
C LYS A 35 -4.45 8.29 -2.56
N VAL A 36 -4.98 7.07 -2.52
CA VAL A 36 -5.20 6.25 -3.72
C VAL A 36 -6.20 6.93 -4.66
N ILE A 37 -7.27 7.53 -4.13
CA ILE A 37 -8.24 8.29 -4.90
C ILE A 37 -7.57 9.53 -5.53
N GLU A 38 -6.83 10.31 -4.75
CA GLU A 38 -6.12 11.51 -5.24
C GLU A 38 -5.14 11.16 -6.36
N ASP A 39 -4.29 10.15 -6.18
CA ASP A 39 -3.31 9.72 -7.20
C ASP A 39 -4.00 9.19 -8.46
N SER A 40 -5.10 8.46 -8.31
CA SER A 40 -5.88 7.97 -9.44
C SER A 40 -6.48 9.11 -10.24
N LEU A 41 -7.10 10.09 -9.59
CA LEU A 41 -7.70 11.26 -10.27
C LEU A 41 -6.65 12.12 -10.99
N ILE A 42 -5.43 12.23 -10.44
CA ILE A 42 -4.33 12.92 -11.14
C ILE A 42 -3.97 12.20 -12.44
N LYS A 43 -3.95 10.87 -12.42
CA LYS A 43 -3.49 10.06 -13.55
C LYS A 43 -4.54 9.84 -14.63
N ILE A 44 -5.83 9.80 -14.26
CA ILE A 44 -6.90 9.53 -15.21
C ILE A 44 -7.25 10.78 -16.01
N SER A 45 -7.55 11.89 -15.35
CA SER A 45 -8.13 13.06 -16.02
C SER A 45 -7.94 14.35 -15.23
N THR A 46 -7.95 15.47 -15.94
CA THR A 46 -8.05 16.82 -15.39
C THR A 46 -9.50 17.25 -15.18
N THR A 47 -10.45 16.54 -15.77
CA THR A 47 -11.90 16.82 -15.68
C THR A 47 -12.60 15.80 -14.79
N ALA A 48 -13.83 16.09 -14.40
CA ALA A 48 -14.65 15.18 -13.62
C ALA A 48 -14.98 13.90 -14.43
N ILE A 49 -14.89 12.75 -13.75
CA ILE A 49 -15.18 11.43 -14.28
C ILE A 49 -16.26 10.74 -13.45
N PRO A 50 -16.98 9.76 -14.01
CA PRO A 50 -17.89 8.90 -13.23
C PRO A 50 -17.16 8.18 -12.09
N LEU A 51 -17.76 8.12 -10.91
CA LEU A 51 -17.19 7.40 -9.76
C LEU A 51 -16.94 5.90 -10.06
N SER A 52 -17.76 5.31 -10.94
CA SER A 52 -17.55 3.93 -11.42
C SER A 52 -16.27 3.77 -12.25
N GLU A 53 -15.90 4.78 -13.04
CA GLU A 53 -14.66 4.78 -13.82
C GLU A 53 -13.43 4.88 -12.88
N LEU A 54 -13.48 5.74 -11.86
CA LEU A 54 -12.47 5.81 -10.83
C LEU A 54 -12.31 4.46 -10.12
N MET A 55 -13.40 3.78 -9.78
CA MET A 55 -13.39 2.48 -9.13
C MET A 55 -12.68 1.44 -10.00
N LEU A 56 -12.99 1.37 -11.30
CA LEU A 56 -12.34 0.46 -12.23
C LEU A 56 -10.84 0.74 -12.34
N TYR A 57 -10.47 2.00 -12.48
CA TYR A 57 -9.05 2.39 -12.55
C TYR A 57 -8.27 1.95 -11.31
N ILE A 58 -8.84 2.13 -10.11
CA ILE A 58 -8.20 1.69 -8.86
C ILE A 58 -8.03 0.16 -8.86
N GLN A 59 -9.05 -0.60 -9.27
CA GLN A 59 -8.99 -2.05 -9.34
C GLN A 59 -7.90 -2.56 -10.29
N GLU A 60 -7.73 -1.90 -11.44
CA GLU A 60 -6.73 -2.25 -12.45
C GLU A 60 -5.32 -1.84 -12.04
N ASN A 61 -5.15 -0.68 -11.44
CA ASN A 61 -3.84 -0.07 -11.20
C ASN A 61 -3.26 -0.29 -9.80
N TYR A 62 -4.11 -0.57 -8.81
CA TYR A 62 -3.71 -0.85 -7.43
C TYR A 62 -4.02 -2.28 -7.04
N GLY A 63 -3.65 -3.25 -7.86
CA GLY A 63 -4.01 -4.68 -7.78
C GLY A 63 -4.22 -5.17 -6.35
N GLY A 64 -5.31 -5.85 -6.10
CA GLY A 64 -5.69 -6.26 -4.74
C GLY A 64 -6.59 -5.28 -3.99
N LEU A 65 -6.42 -3.96 -4.13
CA LEU A 65 -7.36 -3.02 -3.53
C LEU A 65 -8.70 -3.09 -4.26
N SER A 66 -9.76 -3.18 -3.50
CA SER A 66 -11.13 -3.13 -4.03
C SER A 66 -11.98 -2.28 -3.09
N PHE A 67 -12.51 -1.21 -3.63
CA PHE A 67 -13.48 -0.36 -2.94
C PHE A 67 -14.86 -0.62 -3.53
N SER A 68 -15.87 -0.68 -2.66
CA SER A 68 -17.25 -0.58 -3.13
C SER A 68 -17.56 0.86 -3.54
N TYR A 69 -18.60 1.03 -4.34
CA TYR A 69 -19.08 2.35 -4.72
C TYR A 69 -19.38 3.22 -3.48
N GLU A 70 -20.05 2.65 -2.49
CA GLU A 70 -20.40 3.31 -1.24
C GLU A 70 -19.15 3.72 -0.41
N GLU A 71 -18.11 2.88 -0.38
CA GLU A 71 -16.86 3.21 0.33
C GLU A 71 -16.15 4.41 -0.32
N LEU A 72 -16.08 4.47 -1.65
CA LEU A 72 -15.51 5.60 -2.37
C LEU A 72 -16.32 6.88 -2.14
N GLU A 73 -17.63 6.78 -2.26
CA GLU A 73 -18.56 7.88 -2.02
C GLU A 73 -18.40 8.43 -0.60
N ASN A 74 -18.40 7.57 0.41
CA ASN A 74 -18.23 7.97 1.81
C ASN A 74 -16.89 8.67 2.08
N ILE A 75 -15.83 8.31 1.36
CA ILE A 75 -14.53 8.99 1.50
C ILE A 75 -14.59 10.36 0.85
N ILE A 76 -15.10 10.46 -0.38
CA ILE A 76 -15.20 11.70 -1.14
C ILE A 76 -16.10 12.72 -0.41
N ASP A 77 -17.25 12.28 0.10
CA ASP A 77 -18.21 13.13 0.79
C ASP A 77 -17.86 13.41 2.27
N THR A 78 -16.76 12.86 2.78
CA THR A 78 -16.31 13.15 4.14
C THR A 78 -16.07 14.66 4.30
N PRO A 79 -16.68 15.34 5.29
CA PRO A 79 -16.52 16.79 5.48
C PRO A 79 -15.07 17.26 5.55
N LYS A 80 -14.19 16.46 6.15
CA LYS A 80 -12.74 16.71 6.24
C LYS A 80 -12.06 16.77 4.86
N TYR A 81 -12.65 16.15 3.83
CA TYR A 81 -12.04 16.04 2.49
C TYR A 81 -12.76 16.87 1.42
N LYS A 82 -13.75 17.69 1.80
CA LYS A 82 -14.47 18.57 0.86
C LYS A 82 -13.56 19.54 0.08
N GLU A 83 -12.43 19.90 0.64
CA GLU A 83 -11.44 20.75 -0.04
C GLU A 83 -10.52 19.97 -0.99
N HIS A 84 -10.63 18.64 -1.00
CA HIS A 84 -9.79 17.77 -1.83
C HIS A 84 -10.50 17.34 -3.13
N PHE A 85 -11.82 17.17 -3.07
CA PHE A 85 -12.60 16.61 -4.15
C PHE A 85 -13.80 17.52 -4.49
N ASP A 86 -14.03 17.70 -5.78
CA ASP A 86 -15.27 18.28 -6.29
C ASP A 86 -16.15 17.13 -6.79
N SER A 87 -17.41 17.09 -6.36
CA SER A 87 -18.36 16.08 -6.78
C SER A 87 -19.74 16.67 -7.04
N TYR A 88 -20.42 16.15 -8.04
CA TYR A 88 -21.79 16.51 -8.41
C TYR A 88 -22.51 15.32 -9.07
N ILE A 89 -23.82 15.43 -9.24
CA ILE A 89 -24.62 14.43 -9.93
C ILE A 89 -24.97 14.97 -11.33
N ASP A 90 -24.68 14.18 -12.35
CA ASP A 90 -25.05 14.43 -13.73
C ASP A 90 -25.81 13.22 -14.30
N ASN A 91 -27.07 13.39 -14.72
CA ASN A 91 -27.92 12.30 -15.22
C ASN A 91 -27.92 11.03 -14.33
N ASP A 92 -28.13 11.20 -13.05
CA ASP A 92 -28.10 10.16 -12.01
C ASP A 92 -26.74 9.47 -11.83
N VAL A 93 -25.67 9.99 -12.42
CA VAL A 93 -24.31 9.50 -12.28
C VAL A 93 -23.53 10.45 -11.38
N LYS A 94 -22.88 9.92 -10.34
CA LYS A 94 -21.99 10.71 -9.51
C LYS A 94 -20.67 10.93 -10.24
N MET A 95 -20.38 12.19 -10.50
CA MET A 95 -19.15 12.69 -11.09
C MET A 95 -18.19 13.15 -10.00
N VAL A 96 -16.91 12.91 -10.17
CA VAL A 96 -15.86 13.29 -9.22
C VAL A 96 -14.64 13.82 -9.95
N SER A 97 -14.01 14.84 -9.39
CA SER A 97 -12.70 15.35 -9.80
C SER A 97 -11.87 15.74 -8.60
N LEU A 98 -10.57 15.87 -8.80
CA LEU A 98 -9.71 16.47 -7.81
C LEU A 98 -9.88 17.99 -7.85
N ASN A 99 -10.07 18.62 -6.67
CA ASN A 99 -10.13 20.08 -6.59
C ASN A 99 -8.84 20.69 -7.14
N GLU A 100 -8.95 21.77 -7.90
CA GLU A 100 -7.84 22.39 -8.64
C GLU A 100 -6.67 22.80 -7.71
N LYS A 101 -6.96 23.42 -6.58
CA LYS A 101 -5.93 23.82 -5.60
C LYS A 101 -5.20 22.59 -5.05
N ARG A 102 -5.97 21.52 -4.81
CA ARG A 102 -5.40 20.27 -4.32
C ARG A 102 -4.54 19.59 -5.39
N ARG A 103 -4.97 19.58 -6.63
CA ARG A 103 -4.21 19.08 -7.78
C ARG A 103 -2.84 19.77 -7.87
N ILE A 104 -2.83 21.10 -7.90
CA ILE A 104 -1.60 21.91 -7.97
C ILE A 104 -0.68 21.58 -6.76
N THR A 105 -1.26 21.45 -5.58
CA THR A 105 -0.48 21.09 -4.37
C THR A 105 0.21 19.75 -4.53
N LEU A 106 -0.51 18.72 -5.01
CA LEU A 106 0.03 17.36 -5.15
C LEU A 106 1.06 17.26 -6.28
N GLU A 107 0.86 17.94 -7.39
CA GLU A 107 1.79 17.96 -8.53
C GLU A 107 3.12 18.65 -8.16
N ASN A 108 3.09 19.62 -7.25
CA ASN A 108 4.26 20.34 -6.75
C ASN A 108 4.93 19.66 -5.54
N LEU A 109 4.42 18.53 -5.05
CA LEU A 109 5.11 17.81 -3.98
C LEU A 109 6.49 17.32 -4.43
N PRO A 110 7.51 17.45 -3.56
CA PRO A 110 8.82 16.92 -3.87
C PRO A 110 8.73 15.40 -4.09
N LYS A 111 9.33 14.92 -5.17
CA LYS A 111 9.42 13.48 -5.45
C LYS A 111 10.43 12.86 -4.48
N VAL A 112 9.93 12.10 -3.53
CA VAL A 112 10.76 11.34 -2.59
C VAL A 112 11.12 9.99 -3.21
N LYS A 113 12.39 9.60 -3.14
CA LYS A 113 12.84 8.29 -3.61
C LYS A 113 12.20 7.20 -2.74
N ASN A 114 11.50 6.28 -3.37
CA ASN A 114 10.94 5.10 -2.73
C ASN A 114 11.75 3.84 -3.07
N LEU A 115 11.39 2.68 -2.53
CA LEU A 115 12.11 1.43 -2.78
C LEU A 115 12.23 1.10 -4.27
N GLN A 116 11.19 1.33 -5.06
CA GLN A 116 11.21 1.12 -6.51
C GLN A 116 12.32 1.95 -7.17
N THR A 117 12.46 3.22 -6.81
CA THR A 117 13.49 4.11 -7.35
C THR A 117 14.89 3.62 -7.00
N TYR A 118 15.12 3.15 -5.77
CA TYR A 118 16.43 2.59 -5.38
C TYR A 118 16.78 1.32 -6.14
N ILE A 119 15.80 0.45 -6.41
CA ILE A 119 16.00 -0.75 -7.22
C ILE A 119 16.35 -0.36 -8.66
N GLU A 120 15.63 0.57 -9.27
CA GLU A 120 15.87 1.06 -10.64
C GLU A 120 17.26 1.67 -10.76
N GLU A 121 17.66 2.52 -9.83
CA GLU A 121 19.01 3.11 -9.78
C GLU A 121 20.09 2.04 -9.62
N TYR A 122 19.89 1.05 -8.76
CA TYR A 122 20.84 -0.04 -8.57
C TYR A 122 21.03 -0.85 -9.86
N ILE A 123 19.97 -1.20 -10.53
CA ILE A 123 19.98 -1.92 -11.81
C ILE A 123 20.73 -1.09 -12.86
N ALA A 124 20.40 0.18 -13.01
CA ALA A 124 21.01 1.08 -13.99
C ALA A 124 22.52 1.28 -13.72
N ASN A 125 22.90 1.55 -12.47
CA ASN A 125 24.28 1.83 -12.07
C ASN A 125 25.22 0.62 -12.21
N ASN A 126 24.67 -0.60 -12.12
CA ASN A 126 25.45 -1.83 -12.28
C ASN A 126 25.33 -2.47 -13.67
N GLY A 127 24.69 -1.82 -14.63
CA GLY A 127 24.54 -2.33 -15.99
C GLY A 127 23.76 -3.63 -16.08
N ILE A 128 22.82 -3.85 -15.15
CA ILE A 128 22.00 -5.05 -15.05
C ILE A 128 20.83 -4.93 -16.03
N ASP A 129 20.37 -6.05 -16.60
CA ASP A 129 19.17 -6.08 -17.46
C ASP A 129 17.96 -5.47 -16.74
N PRO A 130 17.32 -4.44 -17.31
CA PRO A 130 16.12 -3.81 -16.72
C PRO A 130 14.99 -4.79 -16.38
N ASN A 131 14.88 -5.91 -17.09
CA ASN A 131 13.88 -6.95 -16.80
C ASN A 131 14.10 -7.62 -15.42
N LYS A 132 15.30 -7.54 -14.86
CA LYS A 132 15.61 -8.07 -13.53
C LYS A 132 14.91 -7.30 -12.39
N ILE A 133 14.31 -6.15 -12.67
CA ILE A 133 13.52 -5.38 -11.67
C ILE A 133 12.39 -6.23 -11.09
N GLU A 134 11.80 -7.12 -11.90
CA GLU A 134 10.69 -7.97 -11.47
C GLU A 134 11.12 -8.99 -10.40
N ILE A 135 12.38 -9.44 -10.43
CA ILE A 135 12.95 -10.33 -9.41
C ILE A 135 12.97 -9.65 -8.04
N PHE A 136 13.41 -8.39 -7.99
CA PHE A 136 13.37 -7.60 -6.76
C PHE A 136 11.94 -7.39 -6.25
N ARG A 137 11.02 -7.06 -7.15
CA ARG A 137 9.61 -6.86 -6.80
C ARG A 137 9.02 -8.12 -6.18
N GLN A 138 9.23 -9.27 -6.82
CA GLN A 138 8.73 -10.55 -6.32
C GLN A 138 9.38 -10.93 -5.00
N PHE A 139 10.69 -10.68 -4.85
CA PHE A 139 11.41 -10.91 -3.60
C PHE A 139 10.81 -10.10 -2.45
N PHE A 140 10.72 -8.77 -2.59
CA PHE A 140 10.19 -7.92 -1.53
C PHE A 140 8.71 -8.20 -1.25
N TYR A 141 7.92 -8.46 -2.28
CA TYR A 141 6.53 -8.89 -2.11
C TYR A 141 6.47 -10.20 -1.30
N GLY A 142 7.25 -11.22 -1.69
CA GLY A 142 7.29 -12.52 -1.02
C GLY A 142 7.70 -12.38 0.44
N VAL A 143 8.82 -11.72 0.72
CA VAL A 143 9.35 -11.54 2.09
C VAL A 143 8.33 -10.85 3.00
N PHE A 144 7.74 -9.75 2.58
CA PHE A 144 6.89 -8.95 3.46
C PHE A 144 5.44 -9.44 3.51
N THR A 145 4.93 -10.11 2.48
CA THR A 145 3.57 -10.68 2.52
C THR A 145 3.53 -12.07 3.15
N THR A 146 4.61 -12.87 3.05
CA THR A 146 4.67 -14.21 3.69
C THR A 146 4.68 -14.08 5.21
N ASN A 147 5.42 -13.12 5.76
CA ASN A 147 5.43 -12.85 7.20
C ASN A 147 4.05 -12.44 7.71
N LEU A 148 3.27 -11.73 6.91
CA LEU A 148 1.88 -11.37 7.22
C LEU A 148 0.92 -12.54 7.07
N SER A 149 1.16 -13.43 6.11
CA SER A 149 0.44 -14.71 6.03
C SER A 149 0.71 -15.58 7.26
N ALA A 150 1.93 -15.59 7.76
CA ALA A 150 2.26 -16.27 9.02
C ALA A 150 1.49 -15.66 10.22
N TYR A 151 1.41 -14.33 10.29
CA TYR A 151 0.61 -13.65 11.31
C TYR A 151 -0.88 -13.97 11.20
N LYS A 152 -1.44 -14.03 9.99
CA LYS A 152 -2.82 -14.48 9.76
C LYS A 152 -3.04 -15.94 10.15
N LYS A 153 -2.10 -16.82 9.82
CA LYS A 153 -2.14 -18.25 10.16
C LYS A 153 -2.04 -18.48 11.65
N LEU A 154 -1.33 -17.62 12.40
CA LEU A 154 -1.32 -17.63 13.87
C LEU A 154 -2.71 -17.38 14.47
N LEU A 155 -3.58 -16.68 13.75
CA LEU A 155 -4.94 -16.40 14.15
C LEU A 155 -5.95 -17.47 13.70
N GLN A 156 -5.55 -18.43 12.85
CA GLN A 156 -6.38 -19.54 12.36
C GLN A 156 -6.00 -20.84 13.07
N GLU A 157 -7.00 -21.72 13.33
CA GLU A 157 -6.78 -22.97 14.07
C GLU A 157 -5.96 -24.02 13.30
N ASN A 158 -5.88 -23.94 11.98
CA ASN A 158 -5.14 -24.89 11.13
C ASN A 158 -3.88 -24.22 10.54
N TYR A 159 -2.73 -24.64 11.07
CA TYR A 159 -1.43 -24.08 10.74
C TYR A 159 -0.72 -24.93 9.67
N SER A 160 -0.60 -24.42 8.45
CA SER A 160 0.38 -24.90 7.48
C SER A 160 1.15 -23.69 6.93
N ILE A 161 2.47 -23.69 7.09
CA ILE A 161 3.33 -22.67 6.50
C ILE A 161 3.75 -23.20 5.13
N ASP A 162 3.02 -22.79 4.10
CA ASP A 162 3.56 -22.86 2.75
C ASP A 162 4.44 -21.62 2.56
N VAL A 163 5.73 -21.77 2.82
CA VAL A 163 6.72 -20.81 2.32
C VAL A 163 6.72 -20.99 0.82
N PRO A 164 6.42 -19.94 0.02
CA PRO A 164 6.62 -20.06 -1.42
C PRO A 164 8.10 -20.36 -1.64
N ASP A 165 8.40 -21.60 -2.02
CA ASP A 165 9.73 -22.01 -2.42
C ASP A 165 9.99 -21.46 -3.83
N GLU A 166 10.05 -20.13 -3.94
CA GLU A 166 10.54 -19.48 -5.14
C GLU A 166 12.05 -19.69 -5.13
N SER A 167 12.48 -20.72 -5.83
CA SER A 167 13.89 -20.98 -6.06
C SER A 167 14.48 -19.91 -6.96
N TYR A 168 14.96 -18.81 -6.35
CA TYR A 168 15.78 -17.84 -7.08
C TYR A 168 17.04 -18.52 -7.57
N SER A 169 17.44 -18.24 -8.80
CA SER A 169 18.73 -18.69 -9.32
C SER A 169 19.88 -18.16 -8.44
N GLU A 170 21.05 -18.78 -8.50
CA GLU A 170 22.22 -18.29 -7.76
C GLU A 170 22.57 -16.85 -8.17
N GLU A 171 22.47 -16.55 -9.46
CA GLU A 171 22.67 -15.20 -9.98
C GLU A 171 21.69 -14.19 -9.37
N ASP A 172 20.41 -14.52 -9.30
CA ASP A 172 19.38 -13.64 -8.74
C ASP A 172 19.59 -13.42 -7.24
N ARG A 173 20.01 -14.45 -6.51
CA ARG A 173 20.37 -14.33 -5.08
C ARG A 173 21.56 -13.41 -4.86
N LEU A 174 22.60 -13.52 -5.69
CA LEU A 174 23.75 -12.63 -5.64
C LEU A 174 23.35 -11.19 -5.91
N LEU A 175 22.47 -10.98 -6.88
CA LEU A 175 21.95 -9.68 -7.24
C LEU A 175 21.16 -9.03 -6.09
N ILE A 176 20.24 -9.77 -5.49
CA ILE A 176 19.44 -9.32 -4.34
C ILE A 176 20.34 -9.01 -3.15
N ASN A 177 21.29 -9.90 -2.83
CA ASN A 177 22.23 -9.71 -1.73
C ASN A 177 23.13 -8.49 -1.96
N GLY A 178 23.59 -8.25 -3.19
CA GLY A 178 24.34 -7.05 -3.55
C GLY A 178 23.58 -5.77 -3.27
N PHE A 179 22.30 -5.73 -3.63
CA PHE A 179 21.42 -4.61 -3.31
C PHE A 179 21.21 -4.43 -1.81
N LEU A 180 20.92 -5.51 -1.08
CA LEU A 180 20.65 -5.45 0.36
C LEU A 180 21.88 -5.01 1.16
N ASN A 181 23.08 -5.49 0.78
CA ASN A 181 24.33 -5.22 1.48
C ASN A 181 24.96 -3.86 1.14
N SER A 182 24.44 -3.11 0.17
CA SER A 182 24.95 -1.77 -0.09
C SER A 182 24.62 -0.84 1.09
N GLU A 183 25.66 -0.14 1.59
CA GLU A 183 25.51 0.79 2.71
C GLU A 183 24.89 2.10 2.26
N ASP A 184 23.57 2.19 2.34
CA ASP A 184 22.79 3.41 2.06
C ASP A 184 21.67 3.52 3.10
N PRO A 185 21.78 4.45 4.08
CA PRO A 185 20.79 4.64 5.12
C PRO A 185 19.40 5.01 4.58
N GLU A 186 19.32 5.81 3.52
CA GLU A 186 18.05 6.21 2.93
C GLU A 186 17.38 5.06 2.17
N LYS A 187 18.17 4.21 1.50
CA LYS A 187 17.69 2.95 0.94
C LYS A 187 17.11 2.04 2.03
N ASN A 188 17.83 1.87 3.13
CA ASN A 188 17.37 1.05 4.26
C ASN A 188 16.07 1.59 4.86
N LYS A 189 15.94 2.90 4.97
CA LYS A 189 14.70 3.58 5.37
C LYS A 189 13.57 3.33 4.37
N ALA A 190 13.85 3.34 3.07
CA ALA A 190 12.86 3.01 2.04
C ALA A 190 12.39 1.56 2.14
N ILE A 191 13.28 0.60 2.43
CA ILE A 191 12.94 -0.81 2.68
C ILE A 191 12.04 -0.92 3.92
N TYR A 192 12.38 -0.26 5.02
CA TYR A 192 11.57 -0.25 6.24
C TYR A 192 10.17 0.31 6.00
N ASN A 193 10.06 1.41 5.28
CA ASN A 193 8.77 2.02 4.94
C ASN A 193 7.94 1.12 4.02
N PHE A 194 8.59 0.43 3.08
CA PHE A 194 7.93 -0.56 2.24
C PHE A 194 7.38 -1.72 3.08
N ALA A 195 8.15 -2.25 4.02
CA ALA A 195 7.72 -3.30 4.93
C ALA A 195 6.48 -2.88 5.76
N SER A 196 6.49 -1.66 6.29
CA SER A 196 5.35 -1.10 7.03
C SER A 196 4.10 -0.96 6.12
N SER A 197 4.30 -0.51 4.89
CA SER A 197 3.22 -0.39 3.90
C SER A 197 2.65 -1.74 3.48
N ALA A 198 3.46 -2.80 3.48
CA ALA A 198 3.01 -4.14 3.13
C ALA A 198 1.99 -4.69 4.14
N LEU A 199 2.13 -4.35 5.42
CA LEU A 199 1.14 -4.67 6.45
C LEU A 199 -0.22 -4.05 6.12
N GLU A 200 -0.25 -2.75 5.87
CA GLU A 200 -1.47 -2.02 5.52
C GLU A 200 -2.10 -2.54 4.23
N PHE A 201 -1.28 -2.81 3.21
CA PHE A 201 -1.74 -3.40 1.95
C PHE A 201 -2.43 -4.75 2.17
N CYS A 202 -1.82 -5.64 2.95
CA CYS A 202 -2.42 -6.94 3.26
C CYS A 202 -3.72 -6.82 4.05
N MET A 203 -3.81 -5.88 4.98
CA MET A 203 -5.06 -5.61 5.71
C MET A 203 -6.15 -5.10 4.78
N MET A 204 -5.83 -4.22 3.84
CA MET A 204 -6.80 -3.63 2.91
C MET A 204 -7.25 -4.60 1.81
N THR A 205 -6.35 -5.47 1.33
CA THR A 205 -6.67 -6.45 0.26
C THR A 205 -7.48 -7.65 0.76
N ASN A 206 -7.50 -7.89 2.06
CA ASN A 206 -8.14 -9.06 2.67
C ASN A 206 -9.36 -8.71 3.54
N LYS A 207 -10.08 -7.65 3.18
CA LYS A 207 -11.25 -7.15 3.92
C LYS A 207 -12.26 -8.24 4.35
N LYS A 208 -12.43 -9.31 3.56
CA LYS A 208 -13.36 -10.40 3.87
C LYS A 208 -12.87 -11.34 4.97
N ASN A 209 -11.57 -11.33 5.29
CA ASN A 209 -10.96 -12.28 6.25
C ASN A 209 -10.36 -11.58 7.47
N THR A 210 -10.54 -10.26 7.62
CA THR A 210 -9.96 -9.45 8.70
C THR A 210 -10.92 -9.21 9.88
N THR A 211 -12.10 -9.82 9.89
CA THR A 211 -12.83 -9.92 11.15
C THR A 211 -11.97 -10.75 12.10
N LEU A 212 -11.31 -10.06 13.04
CA LEU A 212 -10.76 -10.69 14.24
C LEU A 212 -11.93 -11.36 14.92
N GLU A 213 -12.15 -12.65 14.64
CA GLU A 213 -13.07 -13.43 15.43
C GLU A 213 -12.43 -13.59 16.81
N PHE A 214 -12.95 -12.86 17.79
CA PHE A 214 -12.49 -12.93 19.18
C PHE A 214 -12.45 -14.38 19.69
N ASN A 215 -13.25 -15.27 19.11
CA ASN A 215 -13.21 -16.70 19.39
C ASN A 215 -11.85 -17.34 19.07
N ASN A 216 -11.14 -16.86 18.06
CA ASN A 216 -9.81 -17.36 17.68
C ASN A 216 -8.70 -16.90 18.64
N LEU A 217 -8.99 -15.93 19.51
CA LEU A 217 -8.07 -15.41 20.53
C LEU A 217 -8.29 -16.03 21.90
N LYS A 218 -9.39 -16.78 22.09
CA LYS A 218 -9.88 -17.27 23.39
C LYS A 218 -8.88 -18.09 24.20
N ASN A 219 -7.89 -18.70 23.58
CA ASN A 219 -6.89 -19.54 24.26
C ASN A 219 -5.46 -19.11 23.91
N LYS A 220 -5.24 -17.86 23.52
CA LYS A 220 -3.92 -17.35 23.14
C LYS A 220 -3.48 -16.25 24.10
N ASN A 221 -2.21 -16.28 24.48
CA ASN A 221 -1.59 -15.17 25.19
C ASN A 221 -1.24 -14.08 24.18
N LEU A 222 -1.87 -12.93 24.32
CA LEU A 222 -1.59 -11.76 23.50
C LEU A 222 -0.59 -10.87 24.23
N TYR A 223 0.56 -10.64 23.60
CA TYR A 223 1.56 -9.68 24.07
C TYR A 223 1.36 -8.40 23.25
N LEU A 224 0.87 -7.35 23.91
CA LEU A 224 0.71 -6.05 23.27
C LEU A 224 1.96 -5.20 23.52
N ASP A 225 2.49 -4.60 22.47
CA ASP A 225 3.53 -3.59 22.61
C ASP A 225 3.00 -2.39 23.41
N THR A 226 3.85 -1.82 24.23
CA THR A 226 3.54 -0.66 25.08
C THR A 226 2.97 0.51 24.28
N ASN A 227 3.46 0.73 23.05
CA ASN A 227 2.95 1.77 22.16
C ASN A 227 1.49 1.53 21.72
N ILE A 228 1.10 0.26 21.53
CA ILE A 228 -0.29 -0.11 21.21
C ILE A 228 -1.18 0.17 22.42
N ILE A 229 -0.70 -0.15 23.64
CA ILE A 229 -1.43 0.10 24.89
C ILE A 229 -1.61 1.59 25.09
N PHE A 230 -0.55 2.40 24.95
CA PHE A 230 -0.62 3.85 25.12
C PHE A 230 -1.58 4.53 24.14
N ARG A 231 -1.65 4.04 22.90
CA ARG A 231 -2.64 4.52 21.92
C ARG A 231 -4.05 4.12 22.29
N ALA A 232 -4.27 2.86 22.71
CA ALA A 232 -5.58 2.38 23.08
C ALA A 232 -6.19 3.14 24.28
N ILE A 233 -5.35 3.68 25.18
CA ILE A 233 -5.76 4.46 26.36
C ILE A 233 -5.61 5.98 26.16
N GLY A 234 -5.30 6.44 24.94
CA GLY A 234 -5.27 7.86 24.59
C GLY A 234 -4.08 8.65 25.16
N LEU A 235 -3.02 8.00 25.63
CA LEU A 235 -1.86 8.68 26.20
C LEU A 235 -0.90 9.28 25.15
N ASN A 236 -1.04 8.93 23.88
CA ASN A 236 -0.18 9.44 22.80
C ASN A 236 -0.78 10.63 22.03
N GLY A 237 -1.81 11.29 22.59
CA GLY A 237 -2.48 12.42 21.95
C GLY A 237 -3.52 11.98 20.91
N GLU A 238 -4.58 12.76 20.77
CA GLU A 238 -5.51 12.64 19.66
C GLU A 238 -4.84 13.26 18.42
N ASP A 239 -4.57 12.44 17.40
CA ASP A 239 -4.30 12.91 16.05
C ASP A 239 -5.57 12.90 15.20
#